data_cf6e120400d7492f899829462c9a850d
#
_entry.id   cf6e120400d7492f899829462c9a850d
#
_cell.length_a   1.000
_cell.length_b   1.000
_cell.length_c   1.000
_cell.angle_alpha   90.00
_cell.angle_beta   90.00
_cell.angle_gamma   90.00
#
_symmetry.space_group_name_H-M   'P 1'
#
loop_
_entity.id
_entity.type
_entity.pdbx_description
1 polymer ?
#
loop_
_entity_poly.entity_id
_entity_poly.type
_entity_poly.pdbx_seq_one_letter_code
_entity_poly.pdbx_strand_id
1 'polypeptide(L)'
;MKITIVGGGTAGWVNALILANHHLDHQFTIIESSKVGVIGVGESTTGYFTKLFNDGYNISLTDFMFETNATPKYAIKHTGWAPNVTPSYIAPIDGSQTGTMHHDIFFNYGTNYLNRN
;
A
#
# COMPACT_ATOMS: atom_id res chain seq x y z
N MET A 1 6.80 -21.43 -18.21
CA MET A 1 5.88 -22.15 -17.29
C MET A 1 4.54 -21.43 -17.29
N LYS A 2 3.43 -22.14 -16.95
CA LYS A 2 2.13 -21.52 -16.74
C LYS A 2 1.84 -21.46 -15.24
N ILE A 3 1.52 -20.30 -14.73
CA ILE A 3 1.27 -20.04 -13.31
C ILE A 3 -0.15 -19.52 -13.17
N THR A 4 -0.94 -20.13 -12.31
CA THR A 4 -2.31 -19.71 -12.02
C THR A 4 -2.39 -19.20 -10.58
N ILE A 5 -2.91 -17.99 -10.42
CA ILE A 5 -3.15 -17.36 -9.13
C ILE A 5 -4.67 -17.37 -8.89
N VAL A 6 -5.09 -17.95 -7.79
CA VAL A 6 -6.51 -18.01 -7.42
C VAL A 6 -6.79 -16.97 -6.35
N GLY A 7 -7.61 -15.99 -6.70
CA GLY A 7 -8.00 -14.86 -5.86
C GLY A 7 -7.68 -13.52 -6.53
N GLY A 8 -8.71 -12.72 -6.79
CA GLY A 8 -8.64 -11.39 -7.43
C GLY A 8 -8.56 -10.23 -6.44
N GLY A 9 -8.24 -10.49 -5.18
CA GLY A 9 -8.00 -9.42 -4.19
C GLY A 9 -6.60 -8.80 -4.32
N THR A 10 -6.31 -7.81 -3.48
CA THR A 10 -5.03 -7.08 -3.45
C THR A 10 -3.82 -8.03 -3.43
N ALA A 11 -3.84 -9.07 -2.61
CA ALA A 11 -2.76 -10.05 -2.54
C ALA A 11 -2.54 -10.79 -3.86
N GLY A 12 -3.61 -11.20 -4.55
CA GLY A 12 -3.54 -11.89 -5.83
C GLY A 12 -2.92 -11.00 -6.92
N TRP A 13 -3.40 -9.79 -7.04
CA TRP A 13 -2.92 -8.82 -8.02
C TRP A 13 -1.48 -8.38 -7.76
N VAL A 14 -1.10 -8.11 -6.50
CA VAL A 14 0.29 -7.75 -6.15
C VAL A 14 1.25 -8.90 -6.43
N ASN A 15 0.88 -10.14 -6.08
CA ASN A 15 1.70 -11.30 -6.43
C ASN A 15 1.84 -11.47 -7.95
N ALA A 16 0.76 -11.31 -8.70
CA ALA A 16 0.80 -11.38 -10.16
C ALA A 16 1.74 -10.32 -10.75
N LEU A 17 1.67 -9.09 -10.26
CA LEU A 17 2.52 -7.99 -10.70
C LEU A 17 4.00 -8.30 -10.43
N ILE A 18 4.34 -8.74 -9.21
CA ILE A 18 5.71 -9.09 -8.83
C ILE A 18 6.24 -10.23 -9.70
N LEU A 19 5.49 -11.32 -9.80
CA LEU A 19 5.92 -12.50 -10.53
C LEU A 19 6.04 -12.23 -12.04
N ALA A 20 5.10 -11.50 -12.62
CA ALA A 20 5.15 -11.15 -14.04
C ALA A 20 6.33 -10.25 -14.39
N ASN A 21 6.71 -9.36 -13.49
CA ASN A 21 7.87 -8.49 -13.70
C ASN A 21 9.21 -9.24 -13.59
N HIS A 22 9.29 -10.24 -12.73
CA HIS A 22 10.51 -11.02 -12.52
C HIS A 22 10.66 -12.23 -13.45
N HIS A 23 9.57 -12.67 -14.09
CA HIS A 23 9.52 -13.90 -14.90
C HIS A 23 8.81 -13.64 -16.23
N LEU A 24 9.43 -12.83 -17.08
CA LEU A 24 8.88 -12.39 -18.38
C LEU A 24 8.58 -13.53 -19.37
N ASP A 25 9.21 -14.68 -19.19
CA ASP A 25 9.04 -15.89 -20.02
C ASP A 25 7.88 -16.79 -19.54
N HIS A 26 7.19 -16.40 -18.48
CA HIS A 26 6.09 -17.16 -17.89
C HIS A 26 4.72 -16.58 -18.26
N GLN A 27 3.73 -17.46 -18.34
CA GLN A 27 2.34 -17.04 -18.56
C GLN A 27 1.62 -17.05 -17.21
N PHE A 28 0.98 -15.93 -16.88
CA PHE A 28 0.23 -15.76 -15.65
C PHE A 28 -1.28 -15.69 -15.95
N THR A 29 -2.06 -16.34 -15.10
CA THR A 29 -3.52 -16.30 -15.15
C THR A 29 -4.04 -16.03 -13.75
N ILE A 30 -4.90 -15.02 -13.61
CA ILE A 30 -5.62 -14.75 -12.35
C ILE A 30 -7.03 -15.30 -12.52
N ILE A 31 -7.48 -16.07 -11.54
CA ILE A 31 -8.87 -16.57 -11.46
C ILE A 31 -9.53 -15.84 -10.30
N GLU A 32 -10.58 -15.12 -10.61
CA GLU A 32 -11.39 -14.44 -9.60
C GLU A 32 -12.88 -14.78 -9.76
N SER A 33 -13.64 -14.59 -8.69
CA SER A 33 -15.07 -14.83 -8.68
C SER A 33 -15.85 -13.55 -8.93
N SER A 34 -16.68 -13.52 -9.95
CA SER A 34 -17.62 -12.41 -10.16
C SER A 34 -18.72 -12.31 -9.10
N LYS A 35 -18.87 -13.35 -8.26
CA LYS A 35 -19.89 -13.40 -7.19
C LYS A 35 -19.35 -13.02 -5.82
N VAL A 36 -18.04 -13.10 -5.63
CA VAL A 36 -17.38 -12.72 -4.38
C VAL A 36 -16.73 -11.36 -4.61
N GLY A 37 -17.38 -10.31 -4.17
CA GLY A 37 -16.84 -8.96 -4.26
C GLY A 37 -15.65 -8.74 -3.33
N VAL A 38 -14.95 -7.64 -3.54
CA VAL A 38 -13.91 -7.17 -2.61
C VAL A 38 -14.55 -6.88 -1.26
N ILE A 39 -13.97 -7.41 -0.20
CA ILE A 39 -14.40 -7.11 1.17
C ILE A 39 -13.93 -5.69 1.49
N GLY A 40 -14.75 -4.70 1.23
CA GLY A 40 -14.42 -3.27 1.37
C GLY A 40 -14.38 -2.75 2.80
N VAL A 41 -13.68 -3.43 3.70
CA VAL A 41 -13.54 -3.04 5.12
C VAL A 41 -12.41 -2.04 5.37
N GLY A 42 -11.68 -1.66 4.32
CA GLY A 42 -10.49 -0.83 4.38
C GLY A 42 -9.21 -1.65 4.39
N GLU A 43 -8.19 -1.11 3.78
CA GLU A 43 -6.83 -1.65 3.76
C GLU A 43 -5.84 -0.61 4.23
N SER A 44 -4.78 -1.09 4.87
CA SER A 44 -3.72 -0.24 5.36
C SER A 44 -2.37 -0.88 4.99
N THR A 45 -1.51 -0.09 4.38
CA THR A 45 -0.22 -0.53 3.90
C THR A 45 0.93 -0.09 4.81
N THR A 46 2.11 -0.59 4.55
CA THR A 46 3.37 -0.20 5.20
C THR A 46 4.25 0.55 4.22
N GLY A 47 5.31 1.20 4.69
CA GLY A 47 6.28 1.86 3.83
C GLY A 47 6.95 0.94 2.81
N TYR A 48 7.07 -0.35 3.10
CA TYR A 48 7.55 -1.35 2.14
C TYR A 48 6.65 -1.50 0.92
N PHE A 49 5.34 -1.38 1.10
CA PHE A 49 4.39 -1.44 0.01
C PHE A 49 4.56 -0.27 -0.96
N THR A 50 4.63 0.94 -0.43
CA THR A 50 4.85 2.15 -1.25
C THR A 50 6.21 2.12 -1.95
N LYS A 51 7.25 1.64 -1.25
CA LYS A 51 8.57 1.47 -1.84
C LYS A 51 8.58 0.45 -2.97
N LEU A 52 7.85 -0.66 -2.84
CA LEU A 52 7.71 -1.65 -3.91
C LEU A 52 7.16 -1.01 -5.19
N PHE A 53 6.12 -0.20 -5.08
CA PHE A 53 5.50 0.43 -6.25
C PHE A 53 6.38 1.53 -6.84
N ASN A 54 7.00 2.35 -6.01
CA ASN A 54 7.85 3.44 -6.48
C ASN A 54 9.16 2.92 -7.09
N ASP A 55 9.92 2.14 -6.33
CA ASP A 55 11.26 1.70 -6.73
C ASP A 55 11.22 0.50 -7.69
N GLY A 56 10.27 -0.40 -7.48
CA GLY A 56 10.15 -1.63 -8.28
C GLY A 56 9.42 -1.45 -9.61
N TYR A 57 8.45 -0.54 -9.66
CA TYR A 57 7.56 -0.39 -10.82
C TYR A 57 7.49 1.04 -11.38
N ASN A 58 8.26 1.96 -10.82
CA ASN A 58 8.27 3.38 -11.22
C ASN A 58 6.87 4.02 -11.18
N ILE A 59 6.03 3.57 -10.24
CA ILE A 59 4.73 4.16 -9.97
C ILE A 59 4.92 5.18 -8.86
N SER A 60 4.74 6.46 -9.19
CA SER A 60 4.90 7.51 -8.20
C SER A 60 3.88 7.37 -7.07
N LEU A 61 4.27 7.68 -5.84
CA LEU A 61 3.37 7.65 -4.70
C LEU A 61 2.16 8.58 -4.91
N THR A 62 2.39 9.73 -5.54
CA THR A 62 1.33 10.69 -5.87
C THR A 62 0.30 10.09 -6.81
N ASP A 63 0.75 9.46 -7.91
CA ASP A 63 -0.16 8.81 -8.87
C ASP A 63 -0.89 7.65 -8.21
N PHE A 64 -0.18 6.82 -7.43
CA PHE A 64 -0.79 5.73 -6.69
C PHE A 64 -1.91 6.23 -5.77
N MET A 65 -1.64 7.27 -4.97
CA MET A 65 -2.65 7.83 -4.05
C MET A 65 -3.83 8.46 -4.79
N PHE A 66 -3.57 9.14 -5.88
CA PHE A 66 -4.62 9.76 -6.70
C PHE A 66 -5.53 8.71 -7.32
N GLU A 67 -4.97 7.70 -7.99
CA GLU A 67 -5.72 6.66 -8.69
C GLU A 67 -6.48 5.71 -7.74
N THR A 68 -5.96 5.51 -6.53
CA THR A 68 -6.56 4.61 -5.52
C THR A 68 -7.41 5.32 -4.46
N ASN A 69 -7.46 6.64 -4.47
CA ASN A 69 -8.01 7.46 -3.39
C ASN A 69 -7.40 7.14 -2.01
N ALA A 70 -6.14 6.70 -2.00
CA ALA A 70 -5.44 6.39 -0.77
C ALA A 70 -5.08 7.67 0.00
N THR A 71 -5.05 7.57 1.32
CA THR A 71 -4.67 8.67 2.20
C THR A 71 -3.42 8.32 3.01
N PRO A 72 -2.57 9.30 3.36
CA PRO A 72 -1.41 9.04 4.19
C PRO A 72 -1.82 8.57 5.59
N LYS A 73 -1.13 7.55 6.08
CA LYS A 73 -1.24 7.10 7.46
C LYS A 73 0.00 7.56 8.23
N TYR A 74 -0.20 8.39 9.25
CA TYR A 74 0.90 9.00 10.00
C TYR A 74 1.24 8.25 11.27
N ALA A 75 0.24 7.73 11.94
CA ALA A 75 0.41 7.07 13.21
C ALA A 75 -0.75 6.11 13.50
N ILE A 76 -0.55 5.22 14.45
CA ILE A 76 -1.57 4.37 15.03
C ILE A 76 -1.70 4.75 16.51
N LYS A 77 -2.90 5.12 16.94
CA LYS A 77 -3.21 5.26 18.37
C LYS A 77 -3.65 3.92 18.91
N HIS A 78 -2.86 3.38 19.82
CA HIS A 78 -3.21 2.17 20.56
C HIS A 78 -3.92 2.56 21.85
N THR A 79 -5.05 1.95 22.13
CA THR A 79 -5.85 2.22 23.35
C THR A 79 -6.21 0.91 24.01
N GLY A 80 -6.03 0.82 25.33
CA GLY A 80 -6.40 -0.34 26.12
C GLY A 80 -5.49 -1.57 26.01
N TRP A 81 -4.35 -1.47 25.31
CA TRP A 81 -3.41 -2.60 25.18
C TRP A 81 -2.67 -2.93 26.48
N ALA A 82 -2.33 -1.90 27.24
CA ALA A 82 -1.67 -2.03 28.53
C ALA A 82 -2.29 -1.05 29.53
N PRO A 83 -3.54 -1.25 29.93
CA PRO A 83 -4.31 -0.25 30.67
C PRO A 83 -3.70 0.09 32.04
N ASN A 84 -2.96 -0.84 32.64
CA ASN A 84 -2.30 -0.63 33.92
C ASN A 84 -0.94 0.08 33.83
N VAL A 85 -0.39 0.23 32.63
CA VAL A 85 0.92 0.86 32.40
C VAL A 85 0.73 2.15 31.59
N THR A 86 0.06 2.05 30.46
CA THR A 86 -0.16 3.18 29.55
C THR A 86 -1.55 3.05 28.95
N PRO A 87 -2.51 3.90 29.33
CA PRO A 87 -3.89 3.82 28.83
C PRO A 87 -3.99 3.99 27.32
N SER A 88 -3.12 4.80 26.74
CA SER A 88 -2.99 4.94 25.29
C SER A 88 -1.59 5.46 24.92
N TYR A 89 -1.13 5.06 23.73
CA TYR A 89 0.08 5.62 23.13
C TYR A 89 -0.09 5.76 21.62
N ILE A 90 0.72 6.62 21.02
CA ILE A 90 0.74 6.83 19.58
C ILE A 90 2.05 6.24 19.05
N ALA A 91 1.93 5.28 18.14
CA ALA A 91 3.04 4.73 17.39
C ALA A 91 3.09 5.40 16.01
N PRO A 92 4.11 6.20 15.69
CA PRO A 92 4.30 6.70 14.34
C PRO A 92 4.55 5.54 13.38
N ILE A 93 4.05 5.65 12.14
CA ILE A 93 4.13 4.56 11.16
C ILE A 93 5.53 4.39 10.62
N ASP A 94 6.29 5.45 10.54
CA ASP A 94 7.67 5.37 10.12
C ASP A 94 8.54 5.82 11.29
N GLY A 95 9.14 4.85 11.96
CA GLY A 95 10.15 5.14 12.97
C GLY A 95 11.34 5.79 12.30
N SER A 96 11.69 6.96 12.72
CA SER A 96 12.96 7.71 12.68
C SER A 96 14.08 7.34 11.68
N GLN A 97 13.98 6.28 10.92
CA GLN A 97 15.04 5.84 9.99
C GLN A 97 14.90 6.45 8.58
N THR A 98 13.78 7.12 8.30
CA THR A 98 13.53 7.75 7.01
C THR A 98 12.89 9.13 7.18
N GLY A 99 13.51 9.99 7.96
CA GLY A 99 13.06 11.37 8.17
C GLY A 99 12.82 12.19 6.90
N THR A 100 13.30 11.72 5.77
CA THR A 100 13.06 12.27 4.44
C THR A 100 11.70 11.87 3.86
N MET A 101 11.21 10.68 4.16
CA MET A 101 9.98 10.15 3.53
C MET A 101 8.71 10.88 4.00
N HIS A 102 8.64 11.27 5.26
CA HIS A 102 7.51 12.04 5.79
C HIS A 102 7.42 13.44 5.18
N HIS A 103 8.55 14.09 4.97
CA HIS A 103 8.60 15.42 4.38
C HIS A 103 8.16 15.39 2.91
N ASP A 104 8.63 14.41 2.15
CA ASP A 104 8.32 14.29 0.73
C ASP A 104 6.86 13.89 0.47
N ILE A 105 6.28 13.02 1.30
CA ILE A 105 4.86 12.68 1.23
C ILE A 105 3.99 13.90 1.51
N PHE A 106 4.30 14.67 2.56
CA PHE A 106 3.53 15.85 2.92
C PHE A 106 3.58 16.94 1.85
N PHE A 107 4.77 17.26 1.37
CA PHE A 107 4.93 18.36 0.43
C PHE A 107 4.51 17.97 -0.99
N ASN A 108 4.89 16.81 -1.46
CA ASN A 108 4.58 16.38 -2.83
C ASN A 108 3.12 15.98 -3.01
N TYR A 109 2.52 15.31 -2.02
CA TYR A 109 1.09 14.97 -2.09
C TYR A 109 0.22 16.20 -1.97
N GLY A 110 0.45 17.05 -0.97
CA GLY A 110 -0.34 18.27 -0.77
C GLY A 110 -0.31 19.19 -1.99
N THR A 111 0.87 19.44 -2.54
CA THR A 111 1.03 20.33 -3.70
C THR A 111 0.52 19.72 -5.00
N ASN A 112 0.81 18.46 -5.27
CA ASN A 112 0.42 17.82 -6.52
C ASN A 112 -1.04 17.41 -6.56
N TYR A 113 -1.62 16.99 -5.44
CA TYR A 113 -3.04 16.69 -5.34
C TYR A 113 -3.89 17.96 -5.50
N LEU A 114 -3.53 19.04 -4.83
CA LEU A 114 -4.23 20.32 -4.95
C LEU A 114 -4.11 20.96 -6.34
N ASN A 115 -3.02 20.70 -7.06
CA ASN A 115 -2.82 21.20 -8.42
C ASN A 115 -3.56 20.38 -9.50
N ARG A 116 -4.07 19.18 -9.17
CA ARG A 116 -4.84 18.33 -10.11
C ARG A 116 -6.36 18.49 -9.96
N ASN A 117 -6.84 19.13 -8.91
CA ASN A 117 -8.24 19.48 -8.65
C ASN A 117 -8.45 20.99 -8.76
#